data_17e3ad4ad267503d545cab454c238b7f
#
_entry.id   17e3ad4ad267503d545cab454c238b7f
#
_cell.length_a   1.000
_cell.length_b   1.000
_cell.length_c   1.000
_cell.angle_alpha   90.00
_cell.angle_beta   90.00
_cell.angle_gamma   90.00
#
_symmetry.space_group_name_H-M   'P 1'
#
loop_
_entity.id
_entity.type
_entity.pdbx_description
1 polymer ?
#
loop_
_entity_poly.entity_id
_entity_poly.type
_entity_poly.pdbx_seq_one_letter_code
_entity_poly.pdbx_strand_id
1 'polypeptide(L)'
;MCFQLYKKLNEDYPETAEVAQELKKRIEVFMEDLPLIKCFASEAITDEDWKEIQEATGLAHLEREELTVEKMNKHELRKFTEEIEEIALKAEKKFSLAKKLKAMKEEMKQFQLTLFPYKGRTYVLKAYDDVNAKLDDQIVAT
;
A
#
# COMPACT_ATOMS: atom_id res chain seq x y z
N MET A 1 26.59 1.28 3.85
CA MET A 1 27.68 1.42 2.85
C MET A 1 28.38 2.78 2.96
N CYS A 2 27.70 3.92 2.78
CA CYS A 2 28.33 5.27 2.84
C CYS A 2 29.00 5.57 4.18
N PHE A 3 28.46 5.14 5.31
CA PHE A 3 29.05 5.34 6.62
C PHE A 3 30.40 4.60 6.80
N GLN A 4 30.50 3.38 6.28
CA GLN A 4 31.73 2.60 6.32
C GLN A 4 32.80 3.18 5.38
N LEU A 5 32.39 3.69 4.23
CA LEU A 5 33.26 4.41 3.29
C LEU A 5 33.80 5.71 3.93
N TYR A 6 32.93 6.52 4.55
CA TYR A 6 33.34 7.73 5.24
C TYR A 6 34.39 7.44 6.33
N LYS A 7 34.15 6.41 7.16
CA LYS A 7 35.08 6.05 8.23
C LYS A 7 36.45 5.63 7.72
N LYS A 8 36.51 4.85 6.64
CA LYS A 8 37.76 4.44 6.00
C LYS A 8 38.51 5.59 5.31
N LEU A 9 37.76 6.44 4.58
CA LEU A 9 38.34 7.56 3.84
C LEU A 9 38.82 8.69 4.76
N ASN A 10 38.21 8.87 5.92
CA ASN A 10 38.60 9.94 6.86
C ASN A 10 39.99 9.73 7.46
N GLU A 11 40.45 8.49 7.55
CA GLU A 11 41.80 8.19 8.07
C GLU A 11 42.90 8.44 7.03
N ASP A 12 42.63 8.08 5.75
CA ASP A 12 43.66 8.09 4.69
C ASP A 12 43.53 9.30 3.74
N TYR A 13 42.32 9.80 3.52
CA TYR A 13 42.04 10.83 2.50
C TYR A 13 40.94 11.81 2.97
N PRO A 14 41.27 12.82 3.77
CA PRO A 14 40.29 13.72 4.39
C PRO A 14 39.45 14.52 3.35
N GLU A 15 40.05 14.95 2.25
CA GLU A 15 39.33 15.69 1.19
C GLU A 15 38.23 14.83 0.52
N THR A 16 38.49 13.54 0.33
CA THR A 16 37.48 12.61 -0.22
C THR A 16 36.43 12.21 0.82
N ALA A 17 36.77 12.27 2.10
CA ALA A 17 35.83 12.04 3.20
C ALA A 17 34.73 13.11 3.24
N GLU A 18 35.02 14.37 2.90
CA GLU A 18 34.01 15.44 2.82
C GLU A 18 32.92 15.13 1.76
N VAL A 19 33.33 14.61 0.60
CA VAL A 19 32.37 14.21 -0.45
C VAL A 19 31.47 13.06 0.04
N ALA A 20 32.05 12.08 0.74
CA ALA A 20 31.29 10.97 1.30
C ALA A 20 30.32 11.42 2.40
N GLN A 21 30.71 12.44 3.18
CA GLN A 21 29.85 13.04 4.21
C GLN A 21 28.69 13.82 3.60
N GLU A 22 28.95 14.59 2.55
CA GLU A 22 27.91 15.33 1.84
C GLU A 22 26.90 14.37 1.18
N LEU A 23 27.40 13.31 0.55
CA LEU A 23 26.52 12.27 -0.01
C LEU A 23 25.66 11.60 1.07
N LYS A 24 26.25 11.32 2.23
CA LYS A 24 25.54 10.77 3.38
C LYS A 24 24.39 11.69 3.81
N LYS A 25 24.66 13.00 3.97
CA LYS A 25 23.63 13.98 4.33
C LYS A 25 22.47 14.01 3.31
N ARG A 26 22.79 13.99 2.02
CA ARG A 26 21.77 13.95 0.96
C ARG A 26 20.91 12.70 1.01
N ILE A 27 21.53 11.56 1.28
CA ILE A 27 20.81 10.30 1.46
C ILE A 27 19.91 10.35 2.70
N GLU A 28 20.41 10.89 3.83
CA GLU A 28 19.62 11.02 5.05
C GLU A 28 18.39 11.91 4.83
N VAL A 29 18.55 13.05 4.16
CA VAL A 29 17.42 13.92 3.79
C VAL A 29 16.44 13.22 2.88
N PHE A 30 16.92 12.45 1.88
CA PHE A 30 16.04 11.69 1.01
C PHE A 30 15.31 10.56 1.76
N MET A 31 15.95 9.95 2.74
CA MET A 31 15.32 8.92 3.57
C MET A 31 14.15 9.45 4.41
N GLU A 32 14.17 10.73 4.77
CA GLU A 32 13.03 11.39 5.44
C GLU A 32 11.80 11.53 4.52
N ASP A 33 12.02 11.60 3.20
CA ASP A 33 10.94 11.68 2.21
C ASP A 33 10.36 10.30 1.84
N LEU A 34 11.07 9.20 2.17
CA LEU A 34 10.65 7.85 1.77
C LEU A 34 9.25 7.43 2.25
N PRO A 35 8.82 7.76 3.49
CA PRO A 35 7.45 7.43 3.93
C PRO A 35 6.41 8.07 3.01
N LEU A 36 6.54 9.37 2.72
CA LEU A 36 5.65 10.09 1.81
C LEU A 36 5.67 9.51 0.40
N ILE A 37 6.86 9.22 -0.15
CA ILE A 37 7.01 8.62 -1.47
C ILE A 37 6.28 7.27 -1.52
N LYS A 38 6.38 6.45 -0.47
CA LYS A 38 5.68 5.17 -0.38
C LYS A 38 4.16 5.35 -0.35
N CYS A 39 3.67 6.32 0.43
CA CYS A 39 2.25 6.63 0.46
C CYS A 39 1.74 6.99 -0.94
N PHE A 40 2.39 7.91 -1.62
CA PHE A 40 1.97 8.36 -2.96
C PHE A 40 2.15 7.30 -4.07
N ALA A 41 3.12 6.41 -3.92
CA ALA A 41 3.35 5.31 -4.86
C ALA A 41 2.40 4.12 -4.65
N SER A 42 1.61 4.11 -3.56
CA SER A 42 0.72 3.01 -3.25
C SER A 42 -0.42 2.90 -4.27
N GLU A 43 -0.64 1.69 -4.80
CA GLU A 43 -1.79 1.39 -5.67
C GLU A 43 -3.14 1.46 -4.92
N ALA A 44 -3.09 1.49 -3.59
CA ALA A 44 -4.28 1.52 -2.75
C ALA A 44 -4.97 2.89 -2.74
N ILE A 45 -4.24 3.97 -3.06
CA ILE A 45 -4.78 5.32 -3.07
C ILE A 45 -5.69 5.51 -4.28
N THR A 46 -6.97 5.73 -4.01
CA THR A 46 -7.99 6.06 -5.00
C THR A 46 -8.05 7.57 -5.27
N ASP A 47 -8.82 7.97 -6.30
CA ASP A 47 -9.04 9.38 -6.60
C ASP A 47 -9.79 10.12 -5.47
N GLU A 48 -10.58 9.38 -4.67
CA GLU A 48 -11.26 9.93 -3.48
C GLU A 48 -10.26 10.22 -2.37
N ASP A 49 -9.37 9.26 -2.08
CA ASP A 49 -8.31 9.42 -1.08
C ASP A 49 -7.34 10.54 -1.51
N TRP A 50 -7.11 10.69 -2.82
CA TRP A 50 -6.29 11.79 -3.36
C TRP A 50 -6.90 13.16 -3.10
N LYS A 51 -8.22 13.31 -3.25
CA LYS A 51 -8.93 14.54 -2.91
C LYS A 51 -8.85 14.85 -1.42
N GLU A 52 -8.95 13.82 -0.57
CA GLU A 52 -8.77 13.98 0.88
C GLU A 52 -7.36 14.49 1.21
N ILE A 53 -6.33 14.01 0.51
CA ILE A 53 -4.95 14.51 0.63
C ILE A 53 -4.86 15.98 0.16
N GLN A 54 -5.48 16.33 -0.96
CA GLN A 54 -5.50 17.71 -1.46
C GLN A 54 -6.18 18.67 -0.48
N GLU A 55 -7.27 18.24 0.15
CA GLU A 55 -7.98 19.01 1.17
C GLU A 55 -7.14 19.17 2.44
N ALA A 56 -6.52 18.09 2.93
CA ALA A 56 -5.68 18.11 4.12
C ALA A 56 -4.44 18.99 3.94
N THR A 57 -3.83 18.98 2.75
CA THR A 57 -2.65 19.80 2.43
C THR A 57 -2.97 21.21 1.97
N GLY A 58 -4.24 21.49 1.62
CA GLY A 58 -4.67 22.76 1.03
C GLY A 58 -4.18 22.97 -0.41
N LEU A 59 -3.66 21.94 -1.07
CA LEU A 59 -3.05 21.99 -2.40
C LEU A 59 -3.99 21.42 -3.48
N ALA A 60 -5.05 22.14 -3.81
CA ALA A 60 -6.03 21.71 -4.80
C ALA A 60 -5.47 21.46 -6.22
N HIS A 61 -4.26 21.95 -6.51
CA HIS A 61 -3.61 21.81 -7.83
C HIS A 61 -2.55 20.69 -7.85
N LEU A 62 -2.47 19.88 -6.81
CA LEU A 62 -1.52 18.78 -6.73
C LEU A 62 -2.04 17.61 -7.58
N GLU A 63 -1.50 17.44 -8.78
CA GLU A 63 -1.84 16.31 -9.64
C GLU A 63 -0.92 15.11 -9.33
N ARG A 64 -1.51 13.92 -9.22
CA ARG A 64 -0.79 12.68 -8.87
C ARG A 64 0.30 12.35 -9.89
N GLU A 65 0.01 12.54 -11.17
CA GLU A 65 0.91 12.21 -12.27
C GLU A 65 2.12 13.15 -12.36
N GLU A 66 1.98 14.37 -11.85
CA GLU A 66 3.02 15.37 -11.86
C GLU A 66 3.83 15.44 -10.56
N LEU A 67 3.51 14.60 -9.56
CA LEU A 67 4.15 14.64 -8.27
C LEU A 67 5.59 14.14 -8.36
N THR A 68 6.54 15.04 -8.16
CA THR A 68 7.96 14.75 -8.05
C THR A 68 8.46 15.07 -6.64
N VAL A 69 9.59 14.48 -6.25
CA VAL A 69 10.24 14.78 -4.96
C VAL A 69 10.55 16.28 -4.83
N GLU A 70 10.88 16.93 -5.94
CA GLU A 70 11.14 18.36 -5.98
C GLU A 70 9.88 19.18 -5.68
N LYS A 71 8.72 18.80 -6.26
CA LYS A 71 7.42 19.41 -5.95
C LYS A 71 7.00 19.13 -4.49
N MET A 72 7.26 17.94 -3.97
CA MET A 72 7.00 17.61 -2.57
C MET A 72 7.73 18.53 -1.62
N ASN A 73 9.02 18.78 -1.87
CA ASN A 73 9.83 19.71 -1.10
C ASN A 73 9.39 21.17 -1.26
N LYS A 74 9.05 21.59 -2.48
CA LYS A 74 8.56 22.94 -2.77
C LYS A 74 7.26 23.27 -2.05
N HIS A 75 6.37 22.29 -1.92
CA HIS A 75 5.08 22.43 -1.23
C HIS A 75 5.14 22.07 0.25
N GLU A 76 6.36 21.79 0.78
CA GLU A 76 6.59 21.46 2.19
C GLU A 76 5.67 20.31 2.70
N LEU A 77 5.41 19.31 1.84
CA LEU A 77 4.51 18.19 2.17
C LEU A 77 4.95 17.39 3.40
N ARG A 78 6.20 17.53 3.82
CA ARG A 78 6.70 16.96 5.07
C ARG A 78 5.93 17.42 6.31
N LYS A 79 5.32 18.60 6.28
CA LYS A 79 4.51 19.10 7.39
C LYS A 79 3.22 18.34 7.59
N PHE A 80 2.73 17.68 6.54
CA PHE A 80 1.48 16.93 6.49
C PHE A 80 1.72 15.41 6.44
N THR A 81 2.93 14.97 6.84
CA THR A 81 3.29 13.53 6.75
C THR A 81 2.32 12.67 7.55
N GLU A 82 1.96 13.08 8.76
CA GLU A 82 1.08 12.31 9.64
C GLU A 82 -0.33 12.16 9.05
N GLU A 83 -0.89 13.25 8.51
CA GLU A 83 -2.21 13.24 7.87
C GLU A 83 -2.21 12.39 6.59
N ILE A 84 -1.17 12.52 5.77
CA ILE A 84 -1.01 11.73 4.53
C ILE A 84 -0.83 10.25 4.84
N GLU A 85 -0.03 9.91 5.84
CA GLU A 85 0.15 8.52 6.29
C GLU A 85 -1.15 7.91 6.83
N GLU A 86 -1.94 8.68 7.57
CA GLU A 86 -3.23 8.22 8.07
C GLU A 86 -4.21 7.90 6.93
N ILE A 87 -4.30 8.79 5.92
CA ILE A 87 -5.13 8.58 4.73
C ILE A 87 -4.63 7.36 3.95
N ALA A 88 -3.32 7.25 3.73
CA ALA A 88 -2.72 6.12 3.02
C ALA A 88 -2.97 4.79 3.76
N LEU A 89 -2.89 4.77 5.08
CA LEU A 89 -3.17 3.58 5.89
C LEU A 89 -4.63 3.15 5.79
N LYS A 90 -5.57 4.12 5.78
CA LYS A 90 -7.01 3.87 5.55
C LYS A 90 -7.22 3.27 4.15
N ALA A 91 -6.59 3.86 3.13
CA ALA A 91 -6.65 3.38 1.75
C ALA A 91 -6.11 1.95 1.61
N GLU A 92 -4.96 1.64 2.22
CA GLU A 92 -4.38 0.29 2.21
C GLU A 92 -5.28 -0.76 2.86
N LYS A 93 -5.92 -0.42 3.98
CA LYS A 93 -6.90 -1.29 4.62
C LYS A 93 -8.09 -1.57 3.72
N LYS A 94 -8.69 -0.51 3.13
CA LYS A 94 -9.80 -0.66 2.15
C LYS A 94 -9.40 -1.53 0.97
N PHE A 95 -8.21 -1.30 0.39
CA PHE A 95 -7.67 -2.05 -0.73
C PHE A 95 -7.45 -3.53 -0.39
N SER A 96 -6.86 -3.81 0.76
CA SER A 96 -6.64 -5.17 1.26
C SER A 96 -7.97 -5.93 1.44
N LEU A 97 -8.98 -5.28 2.04
CA LEU A 97 -10.32 -5.85 2.20
C LEU A 97 -10.99 -6.11 0.85
N ALA A 98 -10.92 -5.15 -0.08
CA ALA A 98 -11.47 -5.31 -1.42
C ALA A 98 -10.81 -6.46 -2.18
N LYS A 99 -9.49 -6.61 -2.05
CA LYS A 99 -8.73 -7.72 -2.64
C LYS A 99 -9.15 -9.08 -2.06
N LYS A 100 -9.30 -9.17 -0.73
CA LYS A 100 -9.81 -10.38 -0.07
C LYS A 100 -11.22 -10.72 -0.55
N LEU A 101 -12.13 -9.74 -0.57
CA LEU A 101 -13.49 -9.92 -1.03
C LEU A 101 -13.55 -10.39 -2.49
N LYS A 102 -12.70 -9.83 -3.34
CA LYS A 102 -12.59 -10.26 -4.74
C LYS A 102 -12.15 -11.71 -4.85
N ALA A 103 -11.13 -12.11 -4.08
CA ALA A 103 -10.65 -13.48 -4.05
C ALA A 103 -11.76 -14.46 -3.59
N MET A 104 -12.48 -14.11 -2.50
CA MET A 104 -13.61 -14.91 -2.00
C MET A 104 -14.72 -15.05 -3.04
N LYS A 105 -15.07 -13.96 -3.75
CA LYS A 105 -16.06 -13.99 -4.83
C LYS A 105 -15.64 -14.90 -5.98
N GLU A 106 -14.39 -14.83 -6.41
CA GLU A 106 -13.88 -15.70 -7.49
C GLU A 106 -13.85 -17.17 -7.05
N GLU A 107 -13.48 -17.44 -5.82
CA GLU A 107 -13.51 -18.78 -5.26
C GLU A 107 -14.93 -19.36 -5.20
N MET A 108 -15.92 -18.54 -4.78
CA MET A 108 -17.33 -18.96 -4.77
C MET A 108 -17.90 -19.16 -6.17
N LYS A 109 -17.48 -18.40 -7.18
CA LYS A 109 -17.90 -18.62 -8.57
C LYS A 109 -17.43 -19.96 -9.11
N GLN A 110 -16.27 -20.44 -8.69
CA GLN A 110 -15.72 -21.72 -9.11
C GLN A 110 -16.33 -22.89 -8.33
N PHE A 111 -17.04 -22.59 -7.25
CA PHE A 111 -17.66 -23.62 -6.42
C PHE A 111 -18.88 -24.22 -7.10
N GLN A 112 -18.80 -25.52 -7.42
CA GLN A 112 -19.89 -26.25 -8.09
C GLN A 112 -20.70 -27.03 -7.07
N LEU A 113 -22.01 -26.80 -7.05
CA LEU A 113 -22.95 -27.54 -6.25
C LEU A 113 -23.30 -28.87 -6.97
N THR A 114 -23.04 -29.97 -6.32
CA THR A 114 -23.44 -31.28 -6.85
C THR A 114 -24.88 -31.61 -6.43
N LEU A 115 -25.76 -31.66 -7.40
CA LEU A 115 -27.16 -31.99 -7.19
C LEU A 115 -27.42 -33.47 -7.52
N PHE A 116 -28.19 -34.12 -6.69
CA PHE A 116 -28.60 -35.51 -6.86
C PHE A 116 -30.14 -35.62 -7.08
N PRO A 117 -30.61 -36.36 -8.08
CA PRO A 117 -32.04 -36.51 -8.31
C PRO A 117 -32.68 -37.30 -7.16
N TYR A 118 -33.73 -36.75 -6.60
CA TYR A 118 -34.51 -37.40 -5.54
C TYR A 118 -35.93 -37.68 -6.00
N LYS A 119 -36.34 -38.96 -5.95
CA LYS A 119 -37.68 -39.46 -6.32
C LYS A 119 -38.17 -39.02 -7.71
N GLY A 120 -37.25 -38.73 -8.64
CA GLY A 120 -37.59 -38.39 -10.03
C GLY A 120 -38.30 -37.04 -10.24
N ARG A 121 -38.50 -36.23 -9.19
CA ARG A 121 -39.24 -34.94 -9.26
C ARG A 121 -38.44 -33.74 -8.76
N THR A 122 -37.45 -33.98 -7.93
CA THR A 122 -36.68 -32.91 -7.26
C THR A 122 -35.19 -33.25 -7.24
N TYR A 123 -34.38 -32.26 -7.00
CA TYR A 123 -32.95 -32.43 -6.79
C TYR A 123 -32.60 -32.06 -5.34
N VAL A 124 -31.67 -32.79 -4.75
CA VAL A 124 -31.17 -32.58 -3.41
C VAL A 124 -29.67 -32.28 -3.50
N LEU A 125 -29.21 -31.37 -2.70
CA LEU A 125 -27.80 -31.04 -2.63
C LEU A 125 -27.02 -32.22 -1.99
N LYS A 126 -26.00 -32.73 -2.71
CA LYS A 126 -25.09 -33.74 -2.23
C LYS A 126 -23.88 -33.04 -1.61
N ALA A 127 -23.34 -33.59 -0.52
CA ALA A 127 -22.15 -33.04 0.12
C ALA A 127 -22.33 -31.59 0.65
N TYR A 128 -23.45 -31.33 1.34
CA TYR A 128 -23.70 -30.02 1.97
C TYR A 128 -22.66 -29.69 3.03
N ASP A 129 -21.96 -30.66 3.59
CA ASP A 129 -20.89 -30.47 4.56
C ASP A 129 -19.71 -29.68 3.95
N ASP A 130 -19.37 -29.95 2.68
CA ASP A 130 -18.33 -29.21 1.98
C ASP A 130 -18.74 -27.73 1.75
N VAL A 131 -20.04 -27.50 1.51
CA VAL A 131 -20.60 -26.14 1.37
C VAL A 131 -20.51 -25.40 2.70
N ASN A 132 -20.92 -26.05 3.79
CA ASN A 132 -20.89 -25.45 5.12
C ASN A 132 -19.46 -25.16 5.57
N ALA A 133 -18.53 -26.11 5.39
CA ALA A 133 -17.12 -25.90 5.72
C ALA A 133 -16.55 -24.69 4.96
N LYS A 134 -16.86 -24.56 3.67
CA LYS A 134 -16.40 -23.44 2.86
C LYS A 134 -16.99 -22.10 3.31
N LEU A 135 -18.27 -22.09 3.68
CA LEU A 135 -18.92 -20.90 4.23
C LEU A 135 -18.33 -20.49 5.59
N ASP A 136 -18.09 -21.47 6.45
CA ASP A 136 -17.49 -21.25 7.76
C ASP A 136 -16.08 -20.68 7.62
N ASP A 137 -15.25 -21.22 6.69
CA ASP A 137 -13.92 -20.68 6.39
C ASP A 137 -13.99 -19.22 5.93
N GLN A 138 -14.99 -18.87 5.10
CA GLN A 138 -15.17 -17.49 4.66
C GLN A 138 -15.67 -16.56 5.76
N ILE A 139 -16.54 -17.03 6.65
CA ILE A 139 -17.02 -16.25 7.80
C ILE A 139 -15.87 -15.96 8.74
N VAL A 140 -14.99 -16.95 8.99
CA VAL A 140 -13.80 -16.76 9.85
C VAL A 140 -12.78 -15.80 9.21
N ALA A 141 -12.69 -15.76 7.87
CA ALA A 141 -11.77 -14.90 7.14
C ALA A 141 -12.23 -13.42 7.03
N THR A 142 -13.49 -13.14 7.37
CA THR A 142 -14.10 -11.80 7.32
C THR A 142 -14.00 -11.10 8.65
#